data_d13ec38d718646f14ab17dfe8e70926e
#
_entry.id   d13ec38d718646f14ab17dfe8e70926e
#
_cell.length_a   1.000
_cell.length_b   1.000
_cell.length_c   1.000
_cell.angle_alpha   90.00
_cell.angle_beta   90.00
_cell.angle_gamma   90.00
#
_symmetry.space_group_name_H-M   'P 1'
#
loop_
_entity.id
_entity.type
_entity.pdbx_description
1 polymer ?
#
loop_
_entity_poly.entity_id
_entity_poly.type
_entity_poly.pdbx_seq_one_letter_code
_entity_poly.pdbx_strand_id
1 'polypeptide(L)'
;KRSVVAVGTYIPAGSPGFRFLGTGFVVGDGNRVVTNAHVLAAVPEGSEERLVIALPGSGRVVARPVRQVGSDPDHDLALLGFDGPPMPALTLGDSNAVRDGQDVAMTGFPLGGSIGIVPVTHKGIVSALTPVGQPLATARQLDSKTVRRLSVGNYQVLQLDIVSYPGNSGSPLYDPDSGEVLGILNMVFIKGTKETALTNPSGISYD
;
A
#
# COMPACT_ATOMS: atom_id res chain seq x y z
N LYS A 1 1.03 -2.91 -14.95
CA LYS A 1 0.06 -3.84 -14.34
C LYS A 1 0.64 -5.24 -14.06
N ARG A 2 1.57 -5.77 -14.90
CA ARG A 2 2.19 -7.09 -14.68
C ARG A 2 3.11 -7.16 -13.45
N SER A 3 3.53 -6.01 -12.97
CA SER A 3 4.42 -5.85 -11.80
C SER A 3 3.65 -5.60 -10.51
N VAL A 4 2.32 -5.46 -10.56
CA VAL A 4 1.47 -5.19 -9.40
C VAL A 4 0.69 -6.45 -9.08
N VAL A 5 0.72 -6.87 -7.81
CA VAL A 5 0.19 -8.14 -7.32
C VAL A 5 -0.78 -7.92 -6.16
N ALA A 6 -1.76 -8.76 -6.03
CA ALA A 6 -2.57 -8.82 -4.83
C ALA A 6 -1.81 -9.60 -3.74
N VAL A 7 -1.70 -9.03 -2.56
CA VAL A 7 -1.12 -9.68 -1.38
C VAL A 7 -2.26 -10.28 -0.57
N GLY A 8 -2.09 -11.50 -0.12
CA GLY A 8 -3.11 -12.19 0.63
C GLY A 8 -2.60 -13.47 1.29
N THR A 9 -3.53 -14.22 1.85
CA THR A 9 -3.26 -15.53 2.41
C THR A 9 -4.06 -16.60 1.69
N TYR A 10 -3.56 -17.82 1.75
CA TYR A 10 -4.19 -19.00 1.19
C TYR A 10 -4.40 -20.07 2.27
N ILE A 11 -5.64 -20.54 2.36
CA ILE A 11 -6.03 -21.65 3.24
C ILE A 11 -6.44 -22.83 2.35
N PRO A 12 -5.70 -23.96 2.35
CA PRO A 12 -5.96 -25.07 1.43
C PRO A 12 -7.37 -25.66 1.54
N ALA A 13 -7.94 -25.69 2.75
CA ALA A 13 -9.28 -26.19 3.02
C ALA A 13 -10.36 -25.09 3.08
N GLY A 14 -9.98 -23.83 2.80
CA GLY A 14 -10.88 -22.67 2.87
C GLY A 14 -11.71 -22.50 1.61
N SER A 15 -12.92 -21.94 1.76
CA SER A 15 -13.74 -21.50 0.65
C SER A 15 -14.24 -20.05 0.93
N PRO A 16 -13.78 -19.04 0.20
CA PRO A 16 -12.72 -19.09 -0.82
C PRO A 16 -11.33 -19.35 -0.21
N GLY A 17 -10.47 -20.09 -0.92
CA GLY A 17 -9.13 -20.42 -0.45
C GLY A 17 -8.17 -19.22 -0.37
N PHE A 18 -8.42 -18.15 -1.11
CA PHE A 18 -7.62 -16.92 -1.11
C PHE A 18 -8.34 -15.81 -0.33
N ARG A 19 -7.66 -15.25 0.69
CA ARG A 19 -8.11 -14.07 1.44
C ARG A 19 -7.22 -12.89 1.06
N PHE A 20 -7.81 -11.88 0.46
CA PHE A 20 -7.14 -10.65 0.06
C PHE A 20 -6.79 -9.81 1.29
N LEU A 21 -5.60 -9.21 1.32
CA LEU A 21 -5.13 -8.31 2.38
C LEU A 21 -4.82 -6.91 1.86
N GLY A 22 -4.19 -6.81 0.70
CA GLY A 22 -3.77 -5.54 0.12
C GLY A 22 -3.05 -5.71 -1.20
N THR A 23 -2.40 -4.66 -1.62
CA THR A 23 -1.63 -4.61 -2.87
C THR A 23 -0.13 -4.69 -2.57
N GLY A 24 0.66 -5.11 -3.55
CA GLY A 24 2.10 -5.04 -3.55
C GLY A 24 2.63 -4.88 -4.97
N PHE A 25 3.91 -4.56 -5.11
CA PHE A 25 4.55 -4.44 -6.41
C PHE A 25 5.96 -5.00 -6.42
N VAL A 26 6.35 -5.50 -7.58
CA VAL A 26 7.62 -6.20 -7.80
C VAL A 26 8.74 -5.18 -7.99
N VAL A 27 9.88 -5.43 -7.33
CA VAL A 27 11.08 -4.59 -7.39
C VAL A 27 12.36 -5.43 -7.55
N GLY A 28 13.48 -4.76 -7.80
CA GLY A 28 14.82 -5.34 -7.81
C GLY A 28 15.01 -6.38 -8.92
N ASP A 29 15.39 -7.57 -8.54
CA ASP A 29 15.65 -8.71 -9.42
C ASP A 29 14.39 -9.40 -9.99
N GLY A 30 13.20 -8.91 -9.60
CA GLY A 30 11.93 -9.50 -10.03
C GLY A 30 11.41 -10.61 -9.10
N ASN A 31 12.11 -10.91 -8.01
CA ASN A 31 11.71 -11.87 -6.99
C ASN A 31 11.43 -11.24 -5.63
N ARG A 32 11.27 -9.91 -5.60
CA ARG A 32 10.93 -9.13 -4.41
C ARG A 32 9.65 -8.35 -4.63
N VAL A 33 8.81 -8.30 -3.60
CA VAL A 33 7.57 -7.51 -3.59
C VAL A 33 7.58 -6.59 -2.39
N VAL A 34 7.35 -5.30 -2.63
CA VAL A 34 7.11 -4.31 -1.58
C VAL A 34 5.62 -4.20 -1.32
N THR A 35 5.25 -4.10 -0.05
CA THR A 35 3.88 -3.82 0.43
C THR A 35 3.97 -3.07 1.77
N ASN A 36 2.83 -2.71 2.37
CA ASN A 36 2.82 -2.12 3.72
C ASN A 36 2.96 -3.18 4.81
N ALA A 37 3.59 -2.83 5.92
CA ALA A 37 3.73 -3.71 7.08
C ALA A 37 2.36 -4.03 7.71
N HIS A 38 1.43 -3.05 7.77
CA HIS A 38 0.08 -3.26 8.29
C HIS A 38 -0.74 -4.27 7.47
N VAL A 39 -0.46 -4.43 6.18
CA VAL A 39 -1.10 -5.45 5.33
C VAL A 39 -0.78 -6.85 5.85
N LEU A 40 0.46 -7.08 6.29
CA LEU A 40 0.89 -8.37 6.82
C LEU A 40 0.43 -8.58 8.27
N ALA A 41 0.30 -7.50 9.05
CA ALA A 41 -0.20 -7.57 10.42
C ALA A 41 -1.65 -8.09 10.53
N ALA A 42 -2.39 -8.11 9.42
CA ALA A 42 -3.72 -8.70 9.35
C ALA A 42 -3.72 -10.24 9.31
N VAL A 43 -2.54 -10.88 9.24
CA VAL A 43 -2.40 -12.35 9.33
C VAL A 43 -2.31 -12.75 10.80
N PRO A 44 -3.24 -13.57 11.33
CA PRO A 44 -3.20 -13.97 12.72
C PRO A 44 -1.96 -14.82 13.03
N GLU A 45 -1.31 -14.54 14.16
CA GLU A 45 -0.20 -15.36 14.64
C GLU A 45 -0.66 -16.80 14.88
N GLY A 46 0.15 -17.78 14.43
CA GLY A 46 -0.16 -19.20 14.60
C GLY A 46 -1.26 -19.74 13.69
N SER A 47 -1.77 -18.94 12.76
CA SER A 47 -2.75 -19.42 11.76
C SER A 47 -2.12 -20.38 10.76
N GLU A 48 -2.91 -21.31 10.20
CA GLU A 48 -2.51 -22.17 9.08
C GLU A 48 -2.48 -21.43 7.73
N GLU A 49 -2.77 -20.13 7.74
CA GLU A 49 -2.77 -19.29 6.55
C GLU A 49 -1.36 -19.13 5.99
N ARG A 50 -1.19 -19.40 4.72
CA ARG A 50 0.08 -19.19 4.01
C ARG A 50 0.05 -17.88 3.28
N LEU A 51 1.07 -17.04 3.51
CA LEU A 51 1.21 -15.79 2.78
C LEU A 51 1.49 -16.06 1.31
N VAL A 52 0.73 -15.41 0.44
CA VAL A 52 0.84 -15.57 -1.01
C VAL A 52 0.68 -14.23 -1.72
N ILE A 53 1.23 -14.15 -2.92
CA ILE A 53 0.84 -13.14 -3.91
C ILE A 53 -0.03 -13.78 -4.96
N ALA A 54 -1.06 -13.06 -5.40
CA ALA A 54 -1.92 -13.47 -6.48
C ALA A 54 -1.70 -12.58 -7.71
N LEU A 55 -1.55 -13.25 -8.84
CA LEU A 55 -1.34 -12.59 -10.12
C LEU A 55 -2.68 -12.33 -10.79
N PRO A 56 -2.87 -11.16 -11.41
CA PRO A 56 -4.05 -10.92 -12.23
C PRO A 56 -4.03 -11.89 -13.42
N GLY A 57 -5.07 -12.66 -13.56
CA GLY A 57 -5.19 -13.65 -14.64
C GLY A 57 -6.63 -13.84 -15.10
N SER A 58 -6.81 -14.41 -16.27
CA SER A 58 -8.12 -14.68 -16.86
C SER A 58 -8.88 -15.77 -16.08
N GLY A 59 -9.65 -15.35 -15.08
CA GLY A 59 -10.66 -16.19 -14.42
C GLY A 59 -10.17 -17.13 -13.31
N ARG A 60 -8.88 -17.37 -13.15
CA ARG A 60 -8.32 -18.20 -12.06
C ARG A 60 -7.20 -17.46 -11.34
N VAL A 61 -7.30 -17.39 -10.02
CA VAL A 61 -6.25 -16.82 -9.17
C VAL A 61 -5.05 -17.77 -9.20
N VAL A 62 -3.94 -17.30 -9.74
CA VAL A 62 -2.65 -18.00 -9.62
C VAL A 62 -1.95 -17.46 -8.39
N ALA A 63 -1.99 -18.21 -7.30
CA ALA A 63 -1.32 -17.86 -6.06
C ALA A 63 0.11 -18.39 -6.06
N ARG A 64 1.07 -17.55 -5.66
CA ARG A 64 2.48 -17.90 -5.48
C ARG A 64 2.86 -17.69 -4.01
N PRO A 65 3.40 -18.71 -3.31
CA PRO A 65 3.86 -18.55 -1.94
C PRO A 65 4.96 -17.50 -1.83
N VAL A 66 4.90 -16.73 -0.75
CA VAL A 66 5.92 -15.73 -0.42
C VAL A 66 6.31 -15.82 1.05
N ARG A 67 7.49 -15.32 1.38
CA ARG A 67 7.94 -15.13 2.77
C ARG A 67 8.34 -13.70 3.01
N GLN A 68 8.13 -13.20 4.21
CA GLN A 68 8.65 -11.89 4.59
C GLN A 68 10.16 -11.99 4.73
N VAL A 69 10.90 -11.12 4.02
CA VAL A 69 12.37 -11.08 4.03
C VAL A 69 12.91 -9.79 4.64
N GLY A 70 12.06 -8.79 4.84
CA GLY A 70 12.39 -7.54 5.51
C GLY A 70 11.14 -6.83 6.01
N SER A 71 11.32 -5.94 6.99
CA SER A 71 10.26 -5.10 7.52
C SER A 71 10.83 -3.80 8.07
N ASP A 72 10.15 -2.71 7.81
CA ASP A 72 10.35 -1.41 8.42
C ASP A 72 8.99 -0.90 8.93
N PRO A 73 8.63 -1.27 10.18
CA PRO A 73 7.35 -0.88 10.75
C PRO A 73 7.20 0.63 10.98
N ASP A 74 8.31 1.35 11.06
CA ASP A 74 8.32 2.79 11.32
C ASP A 74 7.90 3.58 10.07
N HIS A 75 8.24 3.09 8.88
CA HIS A 75 7.77 3.60 7.60
C HIS A 75 6.61 2.77 7.03
N ASP A 76 6.10 1.81 7.81
CA ASP A 76 5.03 0.90 7.40
C ASP A 76 5.35 0.13 6.11
N LEU A 77 6.59 -0.36 5.98
CA LEU A 77 7.04 -1.11 4.82
C LEU A 77 7.33 -2.58 5.17
N ALA A 78 7.03 -3.45 4.23
CA ALA A 78 7.41 -4.85 4.27
C ALA A 78 7.93 -5.31 2.91
N LEU A 79 8.96 -6.16 2.94
CA LEU A 79 9.54 -6.78 1.77
C LEU A 79 9.25 -8.28 1.81
N LEU A 80 8.66 -8.78 0.74
CA LEU A 80 8.38 -10.19 0.53
C LEU A 80 9.33 -10.75 -0.52
N GLY A 81 9.70 -12.01 -0.35
CA GLY A 81 10.47 -12.76 -1.35
C GLY A 81 9.73 -14.00 -1.79
N PHE A 82 9.89 -14.37 -3.05
CA PHE A 82 9.34 -15.60 -3.61
C PHE A 82 10.35 -16.32 -4.50
N ASP A 83 10.16 -17.62 -4.65
CA ASP A 83 11.00 -18.46 -5.49
C ASP A 83 10.34 -18.68 -6.85
N GLY A 84 11.14 -19.07 -7.85
CA GLY A 84 10.70 -19.34 -9.21
C GLY A 84 11.01 -18.23 -10.21
N PRO A 85 10.38 -18.22 -11.39
CA PRO A 85 10.67 -17.25 -12.44
C PRO A 85 10.44 -15.81 -11.97
N PRO A 86 11.37 -14.89 -12.26
CA PRO A 86 11.21 -13.48 -11.91
C PRO A 86 10.04 -12.86 -12.66
N MET A 87 9.45 -11.85 -12.04
CA MET A 87 8.40 -11.03 -12.63
C MET A 87 9.00 -9.69 -13.09
N PRO A 88 8.34 -8.98 -14.02
CA PRO A 88 8.76 -7.63 -14.37
C PRO A 88 8.79 -6.74 -13.13
N ALA A 89 9.97 -6.19 -12.82
CA ALA A 89 10.15 -5.26 -11.72
C ALA A 89 9.83 -3.83 -12.14
N LEU A 90 9.36 -3.00 -11.21
CA LEU A 90 9.25 -1.56 -11.36
C LEU A 90 10.58 -0.90 -10.99
N THR A 91 10.93 0.16 -11.72
CA THR A 91 12.06 1.01 -11.38
C THR A 91 11.66 1.97 -10.26
N LEU A 92 12.50 2.12 -9.25
CA LEU A 92 12.31 3.13 -8.21
C LEU A 92 12.89 4.45 -8.68
N GLY A 93 12.10 5.52 -8.60
CA GLY A 93 12.49 6.88 -8.91
C GLY A 93 12.99 7.63 -7.67
N ASP A 94 13.28 8.90 -7.85
CA ASP A 94 13.71 9.80 -6.78
C ASP A 94 12.51 10.58 -6.21
N SER A 95 12.03 10.17 -5.04
CA SER A 95 10.92 10.86 -4.36
C SER A 95 11.27 12.28 -3.91
N ASN A 96 12.56 12.63 -3.77
CA ASN A 96 12.97 14.00 -3.42
C ASN A 96 12.79 14.99 -4.59
N ALA A 97 12.67 14.48 -5.81
CA ALA A 97 12.42 15.30 -7.00
C ALA A 97 10.93 15.62 -7.21
N VAL A 98 10.03 15.00 -6.43
CA VAL A 98 8.58 15.18 -6.52
C VAL A 98 8.19 16.61 -6.12
N ARG A 99 7.19 17.18 -6.79
CA ARG A 99 6.72 18.54 -6.56
C ARG A 99 5.19 18.59 -6.41
N ASP A 100 4.73 19.61 -5.69
CA ASP A 100 3.31 19.93 -5.62
C ASP A 100 2.73 20.16 -7.03
N GLY A 101 1.56 19.63 -7.29
CA GLY A 101 0.90 19.67 -8.59
C GLY A 101 1.40 18.66 -9.62
N GLN A 102 2.41 17.83 -9.29
CA GLN A 102 2.89 16.80 -10.19
C GLN A 102 1.83 15.74 -10.44
N ASP A 103 1.63 15.37 -11.72
CA ASP A 103 0.81 14.25 -12.11
C ASP A 103 1.38 12.94 -11.57
N VAL A 104 0.51 12.11 -11.01
CA VAL A 104 0.87 10.78 -10.51
C VAL A 104 -0.21 9.77 -10.88
N ALA A 105 0.17 8.52 -10.93
CA ALA A 105 -0.77 7.42 -11.06
C ALA A 105 -0.46 6.33 -10.02
N MET A 106 -1.47 5.59 -9.64
CA MET A 106 -1.31 4.39 -8.82
C MET A 106 -2.07 3.23 -9.44
N THR A 107 -1.59 2.02 -9.23
CA THR A 107 -2.27 0.80 -9.65
C THR A 107 -2.37 -0.16 -8.47
N GLY A 108 -3.58 -0.60 -8.17
CA GLY A 108 -3.83 -1.53 -7.06
C GLY A 108 -5.09 -2.36 -7.27
N PHE A 109 -5.55 -2.99 -6.20
CA PHE A 109 -6.73 -3.85 -6.20
C PHE A 109 -7.80 -3.27 -5.25
N PRO A 110 -8.54 -2.23 -5.67
CA PRO A 110 -9.58 -1.63 -4.85
C PRO A 110 -10.68 -2.66 -4.56
N LEU A 111 -11.22 -2.62 -3.32
CA LEU A 111 -12.30 -3.48 -2.85
C LEU A 111 -11.98 -4.99 -2.86
N GLY A 112 -10.69 -5.36 -3.06
CA GLY A 112 -10.21 -6.73 -2.92
C GLY A 112 -11.01 -7.77 -3.69
N GLY A 113 -11.30 -8.90 -3.04
CA GLY A 113 -12.01 -10.02 -3.66
C GLY A 113 -13.48 -9.77 -4.04
N SER A 114 -14.08 -8.62 -3.68
CA SER A 114 -15.49 -8.34 -3.97
C SER A 114 -15.81 -8.17 -5.45
N ILE A 115 -14.82 -7.67 -6.22
CA ILE A 115 -14.95 -7.49 -7.68
C ILE A 115 -13.97 -8.35 -8.48
N GLY A 116 -13.30 -9.30 -7.79
CA GLY A 116 -12.22 -10.09 -8.35
C GLY A 116 -10.85 -9.40 -8.29
N ILE A 117 -9.79 -10.15 -8.56
CA ILE A 117 -8.41 -9.64 -8.56
C ILE A 117 -8.12 -8.96 -9.90
N VAL A 118 -8.67 -7.75 -10.07
CA VAL A 118 -8.49 -6.93 -11.27
C VAL A 118 -7.72 -5.67 -10.89
N PRO A 119 -6.53 -5.43 -11.48
CA PRO A 119 -5.74 -4.24 -11.18
C PRO A 119 -6.38 -3.00 -11.82
N VAL A 120 -6.72 -2.03 -10.99
CA VAL A 120 -7.29 -0.74 -11.37
C VAL A 120 -6.22 0.35 -11.28
N THR A 121 -6.17 1.21 -12.28
CA THR A 121 -5.28 2.37 -12.28
C THR A 121 -6.09 3.64 -12.05
N HIS A 122 -5.65 4.44 -11.10
CA HIS A 122 -6.15 5.77 -10.82
C HIS A 122 -5.08 6.81 -11.17
N LYS A 123 -5.48 7.98 -11.64
CA LYS A 123 -4.62 9.13 -11.89
C LYS A 123 -5.06 10.29 -11.00
N GLY A 124 -4.10 11.06 -10.51
CA GLY A 124 -4.30 12.24 -9.68
C GLY A 124 -3.06 13.11 -9.67
N ILE A 125 -2.94 13.95 -8.65
CA ILE A 125 -1.81 14.84 -8.45
C ILE A 125 -1.27 14.74 -7.03
N VAL A 126 -0.01 15.13 -6.86
CA VAL A 126 0.54 15.44 -5.54
C VAL A 126 -0.01 16.80 -5.11
N SER A 127 -0.83 16.82 -4.07
CA SER A 127 -1.46 18.04 -3.56
C SER A 127 -0.52 18.83 -2.65
N ALA A 128 0.32 18.14 -1.88
CA ALA A 128 1.32 18.75 -1.02
C ALA A 128 2.41 17.76 -0.60
N LEU A 129 3.59 18.29 -0.31
CA LEU A 129 4.67 17.60 0.40
C LEU A 129 4.60 18.01 1.87
N THR A 130 4.28 17.07 2.76
CA THR A 130 4.09 17.33 4.18
C THR A 130 5.02 16.48 5.03
N PRO A 131 5.67 17.04 6.08
CA PRO A 131 6.41 16.23 7.02
C PRO A 131 5.44 15.35 7.84
N VAL A 132 5.81 14.09 8.06
CA VAL A 132 5.13 13.24 9.04
C VAL A 132 5.38 13.82 10.42
N GLY A 133 4.33 14.15 11.14
CA GLY A 133 4.44 14.70 12.48
C GLY A 133 4.11 16.18 12.56
N GLN A 134 3.02 16.61 11.92
CA GLN A 134 2.47 17.92 12.24
C GLN A 134 2.14 18.02 13.73
N PRO A 135 2.46 19.15 14.40
CA PRO A 135 2.15 19.33 15.80
C PRO A 135 0.65 19.14 16.05
N LEU A 136 0.32 18.19 16.90
CA LEU A 136 -1.07 18.01 17.34
C LEU A 136 -1.46 19.19 18.24
N ALA A 137 -2.66 19.71 18.05
CA ALA A 137 -3.15 20.86 18.80
C ALA A 137 -3.29 20.57 20.32
N THR A 138 -3.33 19.29 20.74
CA THR A 138 -3.39 18.90 22.15
C THR A 138 -2.67 17.57 22.42
N ALA A 139 -2.06 17.46 23.61
CA ALA A 139 -1.41 16.23 24.08
C ALA A 139 -2.38 15.02 24.20
N ARG A 140 -3.68 15.25 24.25
CA ARG A 140 -4.71 14.19 24.29
C ARG A 140 -4.87 13.44 22.97
N GLN A 141 -4.31 13.96 21.88
CA GLN A 141 -4.31 13.33 20.55
C GLN A 141 -3.07 12.47 20.30
N LEU A 142 -2.14 12.41 21.27
CA LEU A 142 -0.94 11.56 21.20
C LEU A 142 -1.33 10.12 21.55
N ASP A 143 -1.62 9.33 20.54
CA ASP A 143 -1.63 7.87 20.69
C ASP A 143 -0.21 7.30 20.51
N SER A 144 -0.02 6.03 20.86
CA SER A 144 1.28 5.36 20.78
C SER A 144 1.83 5.31 19.35
N LYS A 145 0.96 5.27 18.33
CA LYS A 145 1.35 5.30 16.92
C LYS A 145 1.87 6.67 16.51
N THR A 146 1.20 7.73 16.95
CA THR A 146 1.61 9.12 16.68
C THR A 146 2.92 9.44 17.38
N VAL A 147 3.10 9.03 18.66
CA VAL A 147 4.37 9.18 19.38
C VAL A 147 5.51 8.47 18.65
N ARG A 148 5.28 7.25 18.18
CA ARG A 148 6.26 6.48 17.43
C ARG A 148 6.61 7.17 16.10
N ARG A 149 5.65 7.66 15.33
CA ARG A 149 5.88 8.42 14.09
C ARG A 149 6.72 9.68 14.33
N LEU A 150 6.45 10.41 15.42
CA LEU A 150 7.24 11.58 15.81
C LEU A 150 8.68 11.24 16.20
N SER A 151 8.93 10.03 16.73
CA SER A 151 10.27 9.60 17.16
C SER A 151 11.15 9.08 16.01
N VAL A 152 10.56 8.66 14.89
CA VAL A 152 11.28 8.15 13.71
C VAL A 152 11.95 9.26 12.88
N GLY A 153 11.61 10.52 13.15
CA GLY A 153 12.15 11.69 12.44
C GLY A 153 11.20 12.22 11.36
N ASN A 154 11.51 13.41 10.87
CA ASN A 154 10.73 14.08 9.83
C ASN A 154 11.04 13.49 8.45
N TYR A 155 10.35 12.44 8.03
CA TYR A 155 10.28 12.13 6.61
C TYR A 155 9.05 12.80 5.96
N GLN A 156 9.15 13.06 4.67
CA GLN A 156 8.05 13.68 3.93
C GLN A 156 7.08 12.61 3.44
N VAL A 157 5.80 12.94 3.48
CA VAL A 157 4.74 12.17 2.83
C VAL A 157 4.12 12.99 1.72
N LEU A 158 3.70 12.30 0.67
CA LEU A 158 3.00 12.87 -0.45
C LEU A 158 1.50 12.87 -0.12
N GLN A 159 0.92 14.04 0.07
CA GLN A 159 -0.53 14.17 0.13
C GLN A 159 -1.07 14.16 -1.29
N LEU A 160 -2.06 13.33 -1.55
CA LEU A 160 -2.57 13.09 -2.90
C LEU A 160 -4.01 13.57 -3.07
N ASP A 161 -4.32 14.13 -4.22
CA ASP A 161 -5.69 14.24 -4.74
C ASP A 161 -5.90 13.14 -5.79
N ILE A 162 -6.27 11.98 -5.31
CA ILE A 162 -6.48 10.78 -6.10
C ILE A 162 -7.60 9.95 -5.49
N VAL A 163 -8.40 9.30 -6.34
CA VAL A 163 -9.43 8.38 -5.84
C VAL A 163 -8.77 7.09 -5.38
N SER A 164 -8.97 6.76 -4.11
CA SER A 164 -8.46 5.52 -3.52
C SER A 164 -9.54 4.81 -2.69
N TYR A 165 -9.41 3.51 -2.57
CA TYR A 165 -10.36 2.64 -1.86
C TYR A 165 -9.61 1.64 -0.98
N PRO A 166 -10.27 1.08 0.05
CA PRO A 166 -9.72 -0.04 0.81
C PRO A 166 -9.24 -1.15 -0.12
N GLY A 167 -8.05 -1.69 0.15
CA GLY A 167 -7.36 -2.66 -0.69
C GLY A 167 -6.24 -2.07 -1.56
N ASN A 168 -6.20 -0.75 -1.73
CA ASN A 168 -5.08 -0.08 -2.41
C ASN A 168 -3.83 0.07 -1.54
N SER A 169 -3.90 -0.18 -0.22
CA SER A 169 -2.69 -0.19 0.63
C SER A 169 -1.60 -1.06 0.03
N GLY A 170 -0.39 -0.52 -0.10
CA GLY A 170 0.75 -1.17 -0.76
C GLY A 170 0.83 -0.97 -2.28
N SER A 171 -0.08 -0.17 -2.88
CA SER A 171 0.00 0.18 -4.31
C SER A 171 1.20 1.07 -4.60
N PRO A 172 1.91 0.84 -5.73
CA PRO A 172 2.91 1.78 -6.19
C PRO A 172 2.26 3.09 -6.63
N LEU A 173 2.77 4.21 -6.14
CA LEU A 173 2.55 5.54 -6.69
C LEU A 173 3.69 5.82 -7.67
N TYR A 174 3.40 6.18 -8.89
CA TYR A 174 4.41 6.33 -9.94
C TYR A 174 4.14 7.52 -10.85
N ASP A 175 5.20 8.03 -11.44
CA ASP A 175 5.12 9.01 -12.50
C ASP A 175 4.49 8.38 -13.76
N PRO A 176 3.40 8.94 -14.30
CA PRO A 176 2.68 8.33 -15.42
C PRO A 176 3.46 8.33 -16.74
N ASP A 177 4.45 9.20 -16.90
CA ASP A 177 5.23 9.33 -18.12
C ASP A 177 6.45 8.41 -18.12
N SER A 178 7.23 8.38 -17.02
CA SER A 178 8.40 7.50 -16.91
C SER A 178 8.06 6.10 -16.40
N GLY A 179 6.99 5.94 -15.62
CA GLY A 179 6.63 4.71 -14.92
C GLY A 179 7.48 4.43 -13.68
N GLU A 180 8.34 5.35 -13.27
CA GLU A 180 9.17 5.23 -12.08
C GLU A 180 8.33 5.38 -10.80
N VAL A 181 8.56 4.51 -9.82
CA VAL A 181 7.84 4.52 -8.54
C VAL A 181 8.40 5.62 -7.65
N LEU A 182 7.53 6.52 -7.24
CA LEU A 182 7.83 7.68 -6.38
C LEU A 182 7.45 7.44 -4.92
N GLY A 183 6.57 6.47 -4.66
CA GLY A 183 6.10 6.17 -3.33
C GLY A 183 5.24 4.91 -3.26
N ILE A 184 4.72 4.65 -2.08
CA ILE A 184 3.79 3.56 -1.79
C ILE A 184 2.56 4.13 -1.08
N LEU A 185 1.39 3.71 -1.51
CA LEU A 185 0.15 4.11 -0.86
C LEU A 185 0.02 3.41 0.49
N ASN A 186 -0.04 4.21 1.54
CA ASN A 186 -0.09 3.71 2.91
C ASN A 186 -1.51 3.79 3.49
N MET A 187 -2.15 4.95 3.39
CA MET A 187 -3.46 5.20 4.00
C MET A 187 -4.42 5.82 3.00
N VAL A 188 -5.70 5.54 3.22
CA VAL A 188 -6.79 6.11 2.44
C VAL A 188 -7.72 6.88 3.38
N PHE A 189 -8.02 8.13 3.04
CA PHE A 189 -9.03 8.90 3.73
C PHE A 189 -10.41 8.40 3.32
N ILE A 190 -11.09 7.72 4.24
CA ILE A 190 -12.49 7.37 4.05
C ILE A 190 -13.32 8.60 4.43
N LYS A 191 -13.78 9.36 3.43
CA LYS A 191 -14.71 10.46 3.65
C LYS A 191 -15.95 9.90 4.34
N GLY A 192 -16.09 10.15 5.64
CA GLY A 192 -17.36 10.08 6.34
C GLY A 192 -18.35 11.09 5.76
N THR A 193 -19.56 11.12 6.27
CA THR A 193 -20.52 12.16 5.91
C THR A 193 -19.90 13.53 6.19
N LYS A 194 -20.34 14.56 5.47
CA LYS A 194 -19.85 15.95 5.60
C LYS A 194 -19.83 16.42 7.08
N GLU A 195 -20.76 15.92 7.88
CA GLU A 195 -20.88 16.17 9.32
C GLU A 195 -19.74 15.50 10.11
N THR A 196 -19.33 14.28 9.76
CA THR A 196 -18.22 13.59 10.42
C THR A 196 -16.89 14.28 10.11
N ALA A 197 -16.70 14.82 8.92
CA ALA A 197 -15.49 15.57 8.55
C ALA A 197 -15.41 16.93 9.27
N LEU A 198 -16.54 17.55 9.60
CA LEU A 198 -16.61 18.82 10.34
C LEU A 198 -16.46 18.61 11.85
N THR A 199 -16.93 17.48 12.39
CA THR A 199 -16.87 17.17 13.82
C THR A 199 -15.57 16.48 14.24
N ASN A 200 -14.83 15.91 13.29
CA ASN A 200 -13.54 15.27 13.55
C ASN A 200 -12.47 15.73 12.53
N PRO A 201 -12.00 16.98 12.64
CA PRO A 201 -11.02 17.54 11.71
C PRO A 201 -9.64 16.86 11.75
N SER A 202 -9.39 15.97 12.74
CA SER A 202 -8.16 15.17 12.83
C SER A 202 -8.12 13.97 11.89
N GLY A 203 -9.16 13.74 11.10
CA GLY A 203 -9.23 12.69 10.09
C GLY A 203 -8.46 12.98 8.81
N ILE A 204 -7.37 13.75 8.84
CA ILE A 204 -6.48 13.89 7.70
C ILE A 204 -5.63 12.62 7.63
N SER A 205 -5.92 11.80 6.65
CA SER A 205 -5.10 10.66 6.27
C SER A 205 -4.06 11.15 5.26
N TYR A 206 -2.79 10.86 5.53
CA TYR A 206 -1.68 11.14 4.61
C TYR A 206 -1.36 9.84 3.89
N ASP A 207 -1.38 9.88 2.58
CA ASP A 207 -0.97 8.77 1.70
C ASP A 207 0.48 8.90 1.30
#